data_b6556397a517d0893e4c0a73720d671b
#
_entry.id   b6556397a517d0893e4c0a73720d671b
#
_cell.length_a   1.000
_cell.length_b   1.000
_cell.length_c   1.000
_cell.angle_alpha   90.00
_cell.angle_beta   90.00
_cell.angle_gamma   90.00
#
_symmetry.space_group_name_H-M   'P 1'
#
loop_
_entity.id
_entity.type
_entity.pdbx_description
1 polymer ?
#
loop_
_entity_poly.entity_id
_entity_poly.type
_entity_poly.pdbx_seq_one_letter_code
_entity_poly.pdbx_strand_id
1 'polypeptide(L)'
;MATDLVEINAENPQPEALERAAAAIRRGKVVAIPTDALYTLVADPFNLRAVTGVFHAKGREVHRSLPILIRDTMMAEELASELNNRFFLLARKFWPGPLTVIVPASAKVPLKVTGNTGRMALRQSRSVVANKLIEILNQPLISTSANISSRPTCRSGIDVFGMMDGRVDLVLDGGHCAGPGATTIDITEPYWRVIKGGAIAEKEIAECLSPS
;
A
#
# COMPACT_ATOMS: atom_id res chain seq x y z
N MET A 1 16.90 -6.69 16.25
CA MET A 1 17.03 -5.24 16.01
C MET A 1 15.84 -4.60 16.70
N ALA A 2 15.99 -3.55 17.50
CA ALA A 2 14.83 -2.90 18.13
C ALA A 2 14.07 -2.07 17.08
N THR A 3 12.76 -2.02 17.19
CA THR A 3 11.89 -1.17 16.37
C THR A 3 11.82 0.22 16.99
N ASP A 4 12.00 1.26 16.21
CA ASP A 4 11.78 2.63 16.67
C ASP A 4 10.28 2.99 16.59
N LEU A 5 9.77 3.67 17.62
CA LEU A 5 8.42 4.24 17.64
C LEU A 5 8.52 5.77 17.64
N VAL A 6 7.89 6.43 16.68
CA VAL A 6 7.92 7.90 16.52
C VAL A 6 6.51 8.41 16.35
N GLU A 7 6.12 9.36 17.18
CA GLU A 7 4.81 10.04 17.03
C GLU A 7 4.82 10.94 15.79
N ILE A 8 3.67 10.96 15.10
CA ILE A 8 3.44 11.82 13.94
C ILE A 8 2.00 12.32 13.93
N ASN A 9 1.79 13.56 13.52
CA ASN A 9 0.45 14.02 13.24
C ASN A 9 0.01 13.50 11.85
N ALA A 10 -1.03 12.67 11.80
CA ALA A 10 -1.47 12.03 10.56
C ALA A 10 -2.01 13.02 9.51
N GLU A 11 -2.55 14.17 9.93
CA GLU A 11 -3.13 15.20 9.06
C GLU A 11 -2.13 16.32 8.72
N ASN A 12 -1.21 16.62 9.64
CA ASN A 12 -0.15 17.61 9.45
C ASN A 12 1.20 17.04 9.92
N PRO A 13 1.79 16.11 9.15
CA PRO A 13 2.97 15.37 9.58
C PRO A 13 4.21 16.25 9.69
N GLN A 14 4.94 16.07 10.78
CA GLN A 14 6.20 16.77 11.05
C GLN A 14 7.27 16.36 10.02
N PRO A 15 7.97 17.33 9.40
CA PRO A 15 9.01 17.05 8.39
C PRO A 15 10.09 16.09 8.89
N GLU A 16 10.52 16.22 10.16
CA GLU A 16 11.57 15.42 10.77
C GLU A 16 11.18 13.92 10.85
N ALA A 17 9.92 13.64 11.19
CA ALA A 17 9.40 12.27 11.25
C ALA A 17 9.31 11.65 9.84
N LEU A 18 8.86 12.45 8.86
CA LEU A 18 8.81 12.03 7.45
C LEU A 18 10.20 11.76 6.89
N GLU A 19 11.18 12.65 7.11
CA GLU A 19 12.55 12.46 6.64
C GLU A 19 13.23 11.25 7.31
N ARG A 20 12.96 11.00 8.60
CA ARG A 20 13.44 9.81 9.29
C ARG A 20 12.90 8.54 8.63
N ALA A 21 11.61 8.51 8.30
CA ALA A 21 10.98 7.38 7.60
C ALA A 21 11.51 7.22 6.17
N ALA A 22 11.62 8.32 5.41
CA ALA A 22 12.17 8.32 4.07
C ALA A 22 13.63 7.82 4.06
N ALA A 23 14.45 8.30 4.99
CA ALA A 23 15.84 7.84 5.15
C ALA A 23 15.91 6.34 5.49
N ALA A 24 14.98 5.82 6.30
CA ALA A 24 14.89 4.38 6.57
C ALA A 24 14.54 3.60 5.29
N ILE A 25 13.52 4.04 4.52
CA ILE A 25 13.09 3.40 3.28
C ILE A 25 14.21 3.41 2.22
N ARG A 26 14.94 4.54 2.04
CA ARG A 26 16.12 4.62 1.14
C ARG A 26 17.22 3.60 1.52
N ARG A 27 17.35 3.26 2.79
CA ARG A 27 18.29 2.22 3.28
C ARG A 27 17.75 0.79 3.14
N GLY A 28 16.61 0.60 2.48
CA GLY A 28 15.99 -0.71 2.29
C GLY A 28 15.34 -1.27 3.54
N LYS A 29 14.90 -0.39 4.44
CA LYS A 29 14.22 -0.73 5.69
C LYS A 29 12.71 -0.80 5.48
N VAL A 30 12.01 -1.45 6.43
CA VAL A 30 10.54 -1.57 6.47
C VAL A 30 10.00 -0.63 7.52
N VAL A 31 9.07 0.24 7.12
CA VAL A 31 8.44 1.24 8.00
C VAL A 31 6.94 0.97 8.07
N ALA A 32 6.35 1.11 9.26
CA ALA A 32 4.90 1.09 9.42
C ALA A 32 4.36 2.52 9.53
N ILE A 33 3.29 2.82 8.78
CA ILE A 33 2.68 4.15 8.74
C ILE A 33 1.16 4.09 8.88
N PRO A 34 0.51 5.15 9.42
CA PRO A 34 -0.94 5.28 9.40
C PRO A 34 -1.43 5.58 7.98
N THR A 35 -2.61 5.02 7.61
CA THR A 35 -3.31 5.38 6.36
C THR A 35 -4.78 5.69 6.62
N ASP A 36 -5.47 6.18 5.58
CA ASP A 36 -6.91 6.41 5.57
C ASP A 36 -7.77 5.13 5.74
N ALA A 37 -7.12 3.97 5.76
CA ALA A 37 -7.77 2.68 5.96
C ALA A 37 -7.29 2.00 7.26
N LEU A 38 -6.04 1.55 7.28
CA LEU A 38 -5.42 0.79 8.36
C LEU A 38 -3.92 1.11 8.40
N TYR A 39 -3.23 0.73 9.47
CA TYR A 39 -1.75 0.76 9.47
C TYR A 39 -1.20 -0.16 8.39
N THR A 40 -0.17 0.33 7.70
CA THR A 40 0.44 -0.38 6.57
C THR A 40 1.96 -0.42 6.69
N LEU A 41 2.55 -1.52 6.28
CA LEU A 41 4.00 -1.61 6.06
C LEU A 41 4.32 -1.02 4.70
N VAL A 42 5.28 -0.11 4.66
CA VAL A 42 5.81 0.50 3.45
C VAL A 42 7.31 0.21 3.31
N ALA A 43 7.74 0.05 2.07
CA ALA A 43 9.13 -0.19 1.69
C ALA A 43 9.33 0.14 0.22
N ASP A 44 10.57 0.24 -0.23
CA ASP A 44 10.92 0.43 -1.64
C ASP A 44 10.63 -0.86 -2.45
N PRO A 45 9.72 -0.83 -3.44
CA PRO A 45 9.40 -2.00 -4.26
C PRO A 45 10.53 -2.45 -5.18
N PHE A 46 11.49 -1.58 -5.48
CA PHE A 46 12.62 -1.87 -6.36
C PHE A 46 13.86 -2.37 -5.61
N ASN A 47 13.87 -2.25 -4.29
CA ASN A 47 14.92 -2.77 -3.43
C ASN A 47 14.58 -4.19 -2.96
N LEU A 48 15.22 -5.21 -3.55
CA LEU A 48 14.93 -6.62 -3.23
C LEU A 48 15.17 -6.99 -1.75
N ARG A 49 16.07 -6.28 -1.06
CA ARG A 49 16.29 -6.44 0.39
C ARG A 49 15.07 -5.95 1.17
N ALA A 50 14.54 -4.77 0.81
CA ALA A 50 13.34 -4.22 1.41
C ALA A 50 12.11 -5.11 1.17
N VAL A 51 11.92 -5.57 -0.08
CA VAL A 51 10.86 -6.53 -0.45
C VAL A 51 10.95 -7.81 0.40
N THR A 52 12.14 -8.37 0.54
CA THR A 52 12.38 -9.56 1.39
C THR A 52 12.08 -9.27 2.86
N GLY A 53 12.47 -8.08 3.34
CA GLY A 53 12.17 -7.60 4.70
C GLY A 53 10.67 -7.57 4.99
N VAL A 54 9.85 -7.11 4.04
CA VAL A 54 8.39 -7.11 4.19
C VAL A 54 7.83 -8.54 4.34
N PHE A 55 8.29 -9.50 3.54
CA PHE A 55 7.86 -10.89 3.67
C PHE A 55 8.26 -11.49 5.02
N HIS A 56 9.50 -11.23 5.48
CA HIS A 56 9.98 -11.68 6.81
C HIS A 56 9.19 -11.04 7.94
N ALA A 57 8.96 -9.71 7.89
CA ALA A 57 8.19 -9.01 8.91
C ALA A 57 6.79 -9.61 9.07
N LYS A 58 6.14 -9.94 7.96
CA LYS A 58 4.79 -10.53 7.97
C LYS A 58 4.77 -12.03 8.24
N GLY A 59 5.87 -12.75 8.17
CA GLY A 59 5.86 -14.22 8.12
C GLY A 59 5.00 -14.73 6.94
N ARG A 60 5.10 -14.06 5.77
CA ARG A 60 4.25 -14.31 4.60
C ARG A 60 5.03 -15.05 3.53
N GLU A 61 4.32 -15.92 2.81
CA GLU A 61 4.88 -16.65 1.66
C GLU A 61 5.22 -15.70 0.51
N VAL A 62 6.39 -15.90 -0.08
CA VAL A 62 6.99 -14.99 -1.09
C VAL A 62 6.26 -14.96 -2.44
N HIS A 63 5.36 -15.89 -2.70
CA HIS A 63 4.57 -15.94 -3.95
C HIS A 63 3.31 -15.07 -3.91
N ARG A 64 2.98 -14.45 -2.79
CA ARG A 64 1.87 -13.51 -2.71
C ARG A 64 2.29 -12.12 -3.13
N SER A 65 1.60 -11.52 -4.10
CA SER A 65 1.84 -10.15 -4.55
C SER A 65 1.75 -9.13 -3.40
N LEU A 66 2.54 -8.07 -3.50
CA LEU A 66 2.52 -6.95 -2.57
C LEU A 66 1.84 -5.75 -3.25
N PRO A 67 0.78 -5.18 -2.66
CA PRO A 67 0.17 -3.97 -3.18
C PRO A 67 1.15 -2.78 -3.16
N ILE A 68 0.91 -1.81 -4.03
CA ILE A 68 1.74 -0.63 -4.23
C ILE A 68 0.89 0.63 -4.04
N LEU A 69 1.36 1.56 -3.21
CA LEU A 69 0.86 2.93 -3.15
C LEU A 69 1.55 3.77 -4.21
N ILE A 70 0.74 4.57 -4.89
CA ILE A 70 1.15 5.51 -5.93
C ILE A 70 0.66 6.91 -5.59
N ARG A 71 1.31 7.93 -6.18
CA ARG A 71 0.93 9.33 -6.02
C ARG A 71 -0.27 9.70 -6.90
N ASP A 72 -0.29 9.22 -8.14
CA ASP A 72 -1.25 9.60 -9.17
C ASP A 72 -1.36 8.53 -10.28
N THR A 73 -2.24 8.75 -11.25
CA THR A 73 -2.43 7.84 -12.40
C THR A 73 -1.23 7.82 -13.35
N MET A 74 -0.43 8.90 -13.43
CA MET A 74 0.81 8.91 -14.24
C MET A 74 1.81 7.88 -13.71
N MET A 75 1.97 7.81 -12.39
CA MET A 75 2.81 6.77 -11.78
C MET A 75 2.24 5.35 -12.02
N ALA A 76 0.92 5.19 -12.10
CA ALA A 76 0.32 3.91 -12.51
C ALA A 76 0.69 3.54 -13.95
N GLU A 77 0.65 4.49 -14.89
CA GLU A 77 1.02 4.29 -16.30
C GLU A 77 2.49 3.87 -16.46
N GLU A 78 3.39 4.39 -15.62
CA GLU A 78 4.81 4.00 -15.64
C GLU A 78 5.06 2.57 -15.17
N LEU A 79 4.20 2.06 -14.27
CA LEU A 79 4.33 0.75 -13.64
C LEU A 79 3.55 -0.35 -14.35
N ALA A 80 2.44 -0.01 -15.01
CA ALA A 80 1.61 -0.94 -15.74
C ALA A 80 2.18 -1.22 -17.15
N SER A 81 1.94 -2.41 -17.66
CA SER A 81 2.16 -2.70 -19.09
C SER A 81 1.01 -2.20 -19.95
N GLU A 82 -0.19 -2.13 -19.35
CA GLU A 82 -1.42 -1.70 -20.01
C GLU A 82 -2.42 -1.22 -18.96
N LEU A 83 -3.16 -0.13 -19.27
CA LEU A 83 -4.29 0.36 -18.48
C LEU A 83 -5.51 0.51 -19.39
N ASN A 84 -6.58 -0.19 -19.09
CA ASN A 84 -7.83 -0.15 -19.84
C ASN A 84 -8.76 0.97 -19.32
N ASN A 85 -9.85 1.23 -20.04
CA ASN A 85 -10.81 2.29 -19.68
C ASN A 85 -11.44 2.07 -18.28
N ARG A 86 -11.62 0.82 -17.84
CA ARG A 86 -12.15 0.53 -16.48
C ARG A 86 -11.24 1.10 -15.40
N PHE A 87 -9.91 1.02 -15.59
CA PHE A 87 -8.95 1.62 -14.66
C PHE A 87 -9.22 3.11 -14.47
N PHE A 88 -9.31 3.87 -15.55
CA PHE A 88 -9.49 5.33 -15.49
C PHE A 88 -10.85 5.72 -14.90
N LEU A 89 -11.93 4.96 -15.19
CA LEU A 89 -13.24 5.18 -14.58
C LEU A 89 -13.19 4.98 -13.05
N LEU A 90 -12.57 3.90 -12.59
CA LEU A 90 -12.42 3.58 -11.19
C LEU A 90 -11.52 4.60 -10.47
N ALA A 91 -10.38 4.94 -11.06
CA ALA A 91 -9.45 5.91 -10.49
C ALA A 91 -10.13 7.29 -10.35
N ARG A 92 -10.81 7.77 -11.37
CA ARG A 92 -11.52 9.06 -11.34
C ARG A 92 -12.60 9.13 -10.27
N LYS A 93 -13.31 8.01 -10.00
CA LYS A 93 -14.42 7.98 -9.03
C LYS A 93 -13.94 7.75 -7.59
N PHE A 94 -12.94 6.90 -7.39
CA PHE A 94 -12.61 6.38 -6.08
C PHE A 94 -11.21 6.76 -5.56
N TRP A 95 -10.37 7.39 -6.38
CA TRP A 95 -9.05 7.84 -5.95
C TRP A 95 -8.97 9.39 -5.85
N PRO A 96 -8.20 9.88 -4.88
CA PRO A 96 -7.56 9.17 -3.77
C PRO A 96 -8.60 8.53 -2.85
N GLY A 97 -8.36 7.27 -2.40
CA GLY A 97 -9.32 6.60 -1.54
C GLY A 97 -9.09 5.10 -1.29
N PRO A 98 -10.10 4.42 -0.71
CA PRO A 98 -9.96 3.05 -0.24
C PRO A 98 -10.28 2.01 -1.34
N LEU A 99 -9.85 2.25 -2.58
CA LEU A 99 -9.93 1.28 -3.67
C LEU A 99 -8.52 0.83 -4.09
N THR A 100 -8.30 -0.47 -4.14
CA THR A 100 -7.12 -1.11 -4.71
C THR A 100 -7.51 -1.76 -6.03
N VAL A 101 -6.83 -1.43 -7.13
CA VAL A 101 -7.10 -1.96 -8.46
C VAL A 101 -5.95 -2.84 -8.91
N ILE A 102 -6.25 -4.09 -9.31
CA ILE A 102 -5.27 -5.01 -9.86
C ILE A 102 -5.23 -4.83 -11.38
N VAL A 103 -4.00 -4.58 -11.88
CA VAL A 103 -3.70 -4.32 -13.28
C VAL A 103 -2.50 -5.15 -13.74
N PRO A 104 -2.27 -5.32 -15.07
CA PRO A 104 -1.06 -5.95 -15.58
C PRO A 104 0.18 -5.12 -15.24
N ALA A 105 1.23 -5.77 -14.71
CA ALA A 105 2.48 -5.12 -14.34
C ALA A 105 3.43 -5.04 -15.55
N SER A 106 4.17 -3.94 -15.67
CA SER A 106 5.27 -3.84 -16.63
C SER A 106 6.50 -4.60 -16.13
N ALA A 107 7.45 -4.84 -17.02
CA ALA A 107 8.73 -5.48 -16.70
C ALA A 107 9.60 -4.69 -15.70
N LYS A 108 9.28 -3.42 -15.43
CA LYS A 108 9.95 -2.59 -14.43
C LYS A 108 9.65 -3.05 -12.99
N VAL A 109 8.49 -3.68 -12.76
CA VAL A 109 8.08 -4.14 -11.43
C VAL A 109 8.72 -5.49 -11.13
N PRO A 110 9.49 -5.63 -10.03
CA PRO A 110 10.16 -6.89 -9.72
C PRO A 110 9.17 -8.05 -9.57
N LEU A 111 9.52 -9.21 -10.11
CA LEU A 111 8.69 -10.44 -10.05
C LEU A 111 8.30 -10.80 -8.62
N LYS A 112 9.18 -10.54 -7.64
CA LYS A 112 8.92 -10.79 -6.22
C LYS A 112 7.79 -9.91 -5.67
N VAL A 113 7.61 -8.70 -6.21
CA VAL A 113 6.51 -7.78 -5.83
C VAL A 113 5.21 -8.26 -6.43
N THR A 114 5.21 -8.73 -7.67
CA THR A 114 4.02 -9.28 -8.35
C THR A 114 3.67 -10.70 -7.92
N GLY A 115 4.53 -11.36 -7.11
CA GLY A 115 4.37 -12.78 -6.77
C GLY A 115 4.44 -13.71 -7.99
N ASN A 116 5.21 -13.33 -9.02
CA ASN A 116 5.35 -14.02 -10.32
C ASN A 116 4.04 -14.11 -11.13
N THR A 117 3.04 -13.30 -10.83
CA THR A 117 1.74 -13.35 -11.55
C THR A 117 1.68 -12.43 -12.77
N GLY A 118 2.64 -11.53 -12.94
CA GLY A 118 2.58 -10.45 -13.94
C GLY A 118 1.50 -9.40 -13.64
N ARG A 119 0.91 -9.43 -12.44
CA ARG A 119 -0.15 -8.52 -11.99
C ARG A 119 0.29 -7.76 -10.75
N MET A 120 -0.15 -6.52 -10.61
CA MET A 120 0.11 -5.69 -9.43
C MET A 120 -1.16 -5.01 -8.95
N ALA A 121 -1.25 -4.78 -7.66
CA ALA A 121 -2.36 -4.11 -7.01
C ALA A 121 -1.95 -2.66 -6.70
N LEU A 122 -2.62 -1.68 -7.28
CA LEU A 122 -2.31 -0.25 -7.14
C LEU A 122 -3.37 0.45 -6.29
N ARG A 123 -2.94 1.44 -5.51
CA ARG A 123 -3.84 2.32 -4.77
C ARG A 123 -3.25 3.71 -4.64
N GLN A 124 -4.08 4.74 -4.83
CA GLN A 124 -3.81 6.12 -4.40
C GLN A 124 -4.53 6.38 -3.08
N SER A 125 -3.76 6.51 -1.99
CA SER A 125 -4.30 6.71 -0.64
C SER A 125 -4.68 8.18 -0.39
N ARG A 126 -5.62 8.43 0.52
CA ARG A 126 -5.90 9.76 1.08
C ARG A 126 -4.92 10.17 2.19
N SER A 127 -4.12 9.25 2.68
CA SER A 127 -3.18 9.51 3.78
C SER A 127 -2.15 10.57 3.40
N VAL A 128 -2.13 11.66 4.16
CA VAL A 128 -1.13 12.73 3.98
C VAL A 128 0.28 12.18 4.21
N VAL A 129 0.45 11.34 5.24
CA VAL A 129 1.75 10.71 5.56
C VAL A 129 2.26 9.88 4.38
N ALA A 130 1.39 9.02 3.80
CA ALA A 130 1.78 8.17 2.66
C ALA A 130 2.15 9.01 1.43
N ASN A 131 1.33 10.01 1.10
CA ASN A 131 1.56 10.87 -0.06
C ASN A 131 2.85 11.70 0.09
N LYS A 132 3.10 12.28 1.27
CA LYS A 132 4.34 13.00 1.56
C LYS A 132 5.59 12.12 1.46
N LEU A 133 5.53 10.88 1.92
CA LEU A 133 6.63 9.94 1.76
C LEU A 133 6.90 9.61 0.29
N ILE A 134 5.85 9.40 -0.51
CA ILE A 134 5.97 9.17 -1.96
C ILE A 134 6.58 10.41 -2.67
N GLU A 135 6.17 11.63 -2.27
CA GLU A 135 6.76 12.88 -2.79
C GLU A 135 8.25 12.99 -2.44
N ILE A 136 8.62 12.83 -1.17
CA ILE A 136 10.00 12.94 -0.69
C ILE A 136 10.91 11.90 -1.36
N LEU A 137 10.40 10.69 -1.58
CA LEU A 137 11.13 9.59 -2.19
C LEU A 137 11.09 9.63 -3.73
N ASN A 138 10.12 10.35 -4.30
CA ASN A 138 9.81 10.39 -5.72
C ASN A 138 9.69 8.99 -6.36
N GLN A 139 9.07 8.05 -5.62
CA GLN A 139 8.87 6.67 -6.06
C GLN A 139 7.64 6.05 -5.38
N PRO A 140 7.03 4.98 -5.98
CA PRO A 140 5.96 4.24 -5.34
C PRO A 140 6.47 3.49 -4.09
N LEU A 141 5.54 3.07 -3.24
CA LEU A 141 5.84 2.29 -2.04
C LEU A 141 5.06 0.98 -2.01
N ILE A 142 5.70 -0.11 -1.58
CA ILE A 142 4.96 -1.30 -1.13
C ILE A 142 3.97 -0.86 -0.06
N SER A 143 2.78 -1.46 -0.06
CA SER A 143 1.75 -1.22 0.94
C SER A 143 1.03 -2.51 1.29
N THR A 144 1.33 -3.06 2.44
CA THR A 144 0.59 -4.22 2.96
C THR A 144 0.22 -3.98 4.41
N SER A 145 -0.91 -4.53 4.87
CA SER A 145 -1.38 -4.33 6.26
C SER A 145 -0.28 -4.60 7.29
N ALA A 146 -0.18 -3.73 8.30
CA ALA A 146 0.81 -3.85 9.38
C ALA A 146 0.34 -4.90 10.40
N ASN A 147 0.59 -6.17 10.10
CA ASN A 147 0.29 -7.31 10.96
C ASN A 147 1.10 -8.54 10.53
N ILE A 148 1.31 -9.47 11.43
CA ILE A 148 1.76 -10.82 11.08
C ILE A 148 0.63 -11.49 10.28
N SER A 149 0.97 -12.22 9.21
CA SER A 149 -0.02 -12.90 8.37
C SER A 149 -0.97 -13.76 9.21
N SER A 150 -2.25 -13.75 8.86
CA SER A 150 -3.33 -14.44 9.59
C SER A 150 -3.66 -13.86 10.98
N ARG A 151 -2.97 -12.82 11.45
CA ARG A 151 -3.34 -12.09 12.66
C ARG A 151 -4.23 -10.88 12.29
N PRO A 152 -5.05 -10.36 13.22
CA PRO A 152 -5.80 -9.12 13.00
C PRO A 152 -4.90 -7.96 12.59
N THR A 153 -5.42 -7.06 11.76
CA THR A 153 -4.69 -5.87 11.34
C THR A 153 -4.66 -4.84 12.47
N CYS A 154 -3.49 -4.26 12.72
CA CYS A 154 -3.32 -3.22 13.73
C CYS A 154 -4.04 -1.93 13.32
N ARG A 155 -4.59 -1.22 14.31
CA ARG A 155 -5.32 0.03 14.14
C ARG A 155 -4.62 1.24 14.76
N SER A 156 -3.59 1.05 15.56
CA SER A 156 -2.75 2.11 16.15
C SER A 156 -1.28 1.79 15.97
N GLY A 157 -0.40 2.80 16.08
CA GLY A 157 1.03 2.59 16.05
C GLY A 157 1.52 1.74 17.23
N ILE A 158 0.89 1.90 18.39
CA ILE A 158 1.17 1.09 19.59
C ILE A 158 0.83 -0.39 19.33
N ASP A 159 -0.31 -0.70 18.66
CA ASP A 159 -0.64 -2.08 18.31
C ASP A 159 0.39 -2.67 17.34
N VAL A 160 0.82 -1.86 16.34
CA VAL A 160 1.88 -2.27 15.41
C VAL A 160 3.17 -2.55 16.16
N PHE A 161 3.59 -1.63 17.04
CA PHE A 161 4.80 -1.80 17.83
C PHE A 161 4.73 -3.07 18.68
N GLY A 162 3.64 -3.29 19.41
CA GLY A 162 3.45 -4.49 20.22
C GLY A 162 3.46 -5.79 19.44
N MET A 163 2.94 -5.80 18.20
CA MET A 163 2.87 -7.02 17.36
C MET A 163 4.15 -7.25 16.55
N MET A 164 4.84 -6.18 16.13
CA MET A 164 5.88 -6.24 15.11
C MET A 164 7.24 -5.73 15.60
N ASP A 165 7.44 -5.54 16.90
CA ASP A 165 8.75 -5.19 17.46
C ASP A 165 9.81 -6.23 17.05
N GLY A 166 10.97 -5.74 16.65
CA GLY A 166 12.04 -6.55 16.08
C GLY A 166 11.82 -7.05 14.65
N ARG A 167 10.62 -6.84 14.07
CA ARG A 167 10.26 -7.25 12.69
C ARG A 167 10.26 -6.11 11.69
N VAL A 168 9.99 -4.89 12.14
CA VAL A 168 10.04 -3.67 11.34
C VAL A 168 11.05 -2.71 11.95
N ASP A 169 11.54 -1.76 11.17
CA ASP A 169 12.61 -0.87 11.60
C ASP A 169 12.08 0.39 12.30
N LEU A 170 10.91 0.87 11.87
CA LEU A 170 10.31 2.11 12.37
C LEU A 170 8.78 2.01 12.30
N VAL A 171 8.11 2.53 13.31
CA VAL A 171 6.67 2.77 13.34
C VAL A 171 6.42 4.26 13.49
N LEU A 172 5.70 4.88 12.56
CA LEU A 172 5.14 6.22 12.72
C LEU A 172 3.77 6.09 13.38
N ASP A 173 3.64 6.52 14.65
CA ASP A 173 2.36 6.47 15.36
C ASP A 173 1.57 7.77 15.16
N GLY A 174 0.56 7.71 14.30
CA GLY A 174 -0.38 8.78 14.02
C GLY A 174 -1.74 8.58 14.69
N GLY A 175 -1.80 7.77 15.76
CA GLY A 175 -3.03 7.48 16.48
C GLY A 175 -3.86 6.36 15.83
N HIS A 176 -5.18 6.41 16.00
CA HIS A 176 -6.08 5.33 15.62
C HIS A 176 -6.61 5.45 14.18
N CYS A 177 -6.50 4.38 13.40
CA CYS A 177 -7.09 4.24 12.07
C CYS A 177 -8.41 3.46 12.16
N ALA A 178 -9.54 4.10 11.86
CA ALA A 178 -10.89 3.55 12.05
C ALA A 178 -11.49 2.90 10.78
N GLY A 179 -10.85 2.98 9.63
CA GLY A 179 -11.42 2.55 8.34
C GLY A 179 -11.64 1.03 8.23
N PRO A 180 -12.60 0.60 7.41
CA PRO A 180 -12.92 -0.82 7.18
C PRO A 180 -11.90 -1.54 6.27
N GLY A 181 -10.85 -0.84 5.84
CA GLY A 181 -9.90 -1.35 4.87
C GLY A 181 -10.32 -1.06 3.42
N ALA A 182 -9.37 -1.19 2.50
CA ALA A 182 -9.63 -0.95 1.09
C ALA A 182 -10.31 -2.14 0.42
N THR A 183 -11.26 -1.86 -0.47
CA THR A 183 -11.81 -2.84 -1.41
C THR A 183 -10.77 -3.12 -2.49
N THR A 184 -10.60 -4.38 -2.88
CA THR A 184 -9.68 -4.79 -3.95
C THR A 184 -10.44 -5.39 -5.11
N ILE A 185 -10.24 -4.83 -6.31
CA ILE A 185 -10.85 -5.29 -7.56
C ILE A 185 -9.78 -5.74 -8.56
N ASP A 186 -10.02 -6.84 -9.25
CA ASP A 186 -9.23 -7.30 -10.39
C ASP A 186 -9.95 -6.93 -11.71
N ILE A 187 -9.24 -6.19 -12.57
CA ILE A 187 -9.72 -5.78 -13.90
C ILE A 187 -8.85 -6.31 -15.04
N THR A 188 -7.97 -7.26 -14.76
CA THR A 188 -7.02 -7.83 -15.73
C THR A 188 -7.70 -8.79 -16.71
N GLU A 189 -8.86 -9.33 -16.37
CA GLU A 189 -9.65 -10.23 -17.18
C GLU A 189 -10.80 -9.50 -17.90
N PRO A 190 -11.46 -10.11 -18.90
CA PRO A 190 -12.63 -9.54 -19.58
C PRO A 190 -13.76 -9.15 -18.61
N TYR A 191 -13.91 -9.91 -17.53
CA TYR A 191 -14.87 -9.61 -16.46
C TYR A 191 -14.12 -9.19 -15.20
N TRP A 192 -14.51 -8.05 -14.64
CA TRP A 192 -13.97 -7.60 -13.35
C TRP A 192 -14.54 -8.43 -12.18
N ARG A 193 -13.82 -8.50 -11.09
CA ARG A 193 -14.27 -9.17 -9.87
C ARG A 193 -13.69 -8.53 -8.62
N VAL A 194 -14.47 -8.49 -7.54
CA VAL A 194 -14.01 -8.10 -6.22
C VAL A 194 -13.23 -9.25 -5.60
N ILE A 195 -11.95 -9.02 -5.33
CA ILE A 195 -11.05 -10.01 -4.70
C ILE A 195 -11.15 -9.92 -3.17
N LYS A 196 -11.39 -8.71 -2.66
CA LYS A 196 -11.53 -8.45 -1.23
C LYS A 196 -12.51 -7.29 -1.03
N GLY A 197 -13.58 -7.54 -0.28
CA GLY A 197 -14.48 -6.49 0.16
C GLY A 197 -13.83 -5.54 1.19
N GLY A 198 -14.28 -4.30 1.20
CA GLY A 198 -13.80 -3.23 2.08
C GLY A 198 -14.76 -2.05 2.11
N ALA A 199 -14.23 -0.84 2.13
CA ALA A 199 -14.99 0.40 2.26
C ALA A 199 -15.93 0.71 1.09
N ILE A 200 -15.65 0.20 -0.11
CA ILE A 200 -16.46 0.45 -1.31
C ILE A 200 -17.26 -0.81 -1.61
N ALA A 201 -18.59 -0.65 -1.69
CA ALA A 201 -19.48 -1.76 -2.00
C ALA A 201 -19.36 -2.19 -3.47
N GLU A 202 -19.55 -3.47 -3.73
CA GLU A 202 -19.51 -4.02 -5.09
C GLU A 202 -20.54 -3.36 -6.02
N LYS A 203 -21.72 -2.97 -5.49
CA LYS A 203 -22.75 -2.23 -6.22
C LYS A 203 -22.23 -0.88 -6.74
N GLU A 204 -21.46 -0.12 -5.96
CA GLU A 204 -20.90 1.17 -6.37
C GLU A 204 -19.87 1.00 -7.49
N ILE A 205 -19.12 -0.11 -7.45
CA ILE A 205 -18.18 -0.49 -8.51
C ILE A 205 -18.93 -0.84 -9.79
N ALA A 206 -19.98 -1.67 -9.69
CA ALA A 206 -20.80 -2.06 -10.81
C ALA A 206 -21.44 -0.83 -11.51
N GLU A 207 -22.01 0.09 -10.73
CA GLU A 207 -22.56 1.35 -11.24
C GLU A 207 -21.51 2.21 -11.95
N CYS A 208 -20.26 2.23 -11.45
CA CYS A 208 -19.16 2.98 -12.07
C CYS A 208 -18.74 2.38 -13.42
N LEU A 209 -18.81 1.07 -13.55
CA LEU A 209 -18.35 0.32 -14.73
C LEU A 209 -19.48 -0.05 -15.71
N SER A 210 -20.73 0.28 -15.39
CA SER A 210 -21.87 0.10 -16.30
C SER A 210 -21.71 1.03 -17.51
N PRO A 211 -22.00 0.57 -18.73
CA PRO A 211 -22.06 1.45 -19.90
C PRO A 211 -23.12 2.54 -19.68
N SER A 212 -22.75 3.78 -19.96
CA SER A 212 -23.67 4.93 -20.02
C SER A 212 -24.57 4.81 -21.21
#